data_bebe937aff4f96596f81c20edbae9a16
#
_entry.id   bebe937aff4f96596f81c20edbae9a16
#
_cell.length_a   1.000
_cell.length_b   1.000
_cell.length_c   1.000
_cell.angle_alpha   90.00
_cell.angle_beta   90.00
_cell.angle_gamma   90.00
#
_symmetry.space_group_name_H-M   'P 1'
#
loop_
_entity.id
_entity.type
_entity.pdbx_description
1 polymer ?
#
loop_
_entity_poly.entity_id
_entity_poly.type
_entity_poly.pdbx_seq_one_letter_code
_entity_poly.pdbx_strand_id
1 'polypeptide(L)'
;YIFVAGGIGITPILPMIEEADAAGADWTLHYGGRGRASMAFTDELQHYGDRVIITPQDECGLLDLATIFAEPRRDTLVYACGPAPLLDALDIALQSWPAGALHTERFAPKTIVLDEPDVEFEVEFAESGIVASVPAGTSILDVAERNGVTALSSCKEGTCGTCETRMISGSADHRDSILTPEEQEANRTMMICVSRAAHGCGRIVLEA
;
A
#
# COMPACT_ATOMS: atom_id res chain seq x y z
N TYR A 1 -13.26 11.03 -9.00
CA TYR A 1 -12.34 9.92 -8.74
C TYR A 1 -11.89 9.28 -10.04
N ILE A 2 -10.66 8.77 -10.07
CA ILE A 2 -10.19 7.86 -11.11
C ILE A 2 -9.84 6.53 -10.44
N PHE A 3 -10.54 5.48 -10.83
CA PHE A 3 -10.25 4.13 -10.37
C PHE A 3 -9.42 3.39 -11.41
N VAL A 4 -8.39 2.67 -10.97
CA VAL A 4 -7.56 1.82 -11.84
C VAL A 4 -7.50 0.41 -11.27
N ALA A 5 -7.94 -0.55 -12.05
CA ALA A 5 -7.91 -1.95 -11.63
C ALA A 5 -7.09 -2.81 -12.60
N GLY A 6 -6.29 -3.73 -12.05
CA GLY A 6 -5.54 -4.72 -12.82
C GLY A 6 -5.90 -6.14 -12.43
N GLY A 7 -6.55 -6.90 -13.31
CA GLY A 7 -6.95 -8.28 -13.04
C GLY A 7 -7.85 -8.40 -11.80
N ILE A 8 -7.45 -9.23 -10.83
CA ILE A 8 -8.20 -9.42 -9.58
C ILE A 8 -8.25 -8.17 -8.70
N GLY A 9 -7.41 -7.17 -8.94
CA GLY A 9 -7.44 -5.88 -8.26
C GLY A 9 -8.75 -5.10 -8.46
N ILE A 10 -9.65 -5.57 -9.30
CA ILE A 10 -11.01 -5.04 -9.40
C ILE A 10 -11.81 -5.24 -8.11
N THR A 11 -11.50 -6.27 -7.32
CA THR A 11 -12.32 -6.64 -6.15
C THR A 11 -12.42 -5.57 -5.06
N PRO A 12 -11.34 -4.90 -4.63
CA PRO A 12 -11.46 -3.80 -3.68
C PRO A 12 -11.98 -2.50 -4.33
N ILE A 13 -11.85 -2.36 -5.64
CA ILE A 13 -12.29 -1.16 -6.38
C ILE A 13 -13.82 -1.14 -6.55
N LEU A 14 -14.47 -2.30 -6.70
CA LEU A 14 -15.93 -2.38 -6.88
C LEU A 14 -16.73 -1.67 -5.78
N PRO A 15 -16.54 -1.95 -4.47
CA PRO A 15 -17.29 -1.27 -3.43
C PRO A 15 -17.02 0.24 -3.40
N MET A 16 -15.81 0.68 -3.78
CA MET A 16 -15.49 2.12 -3.87
C MET A 16 -16.27 2.79 -5.02
N ILE A 17 -16.44 2.10 -6.14
CA ILE A 17 -17.26 2.58 -7.27
C ILE A 17 -18.71 2.68 -6.84
N GLU A 18 -19.25 1.65 -6.19
CA GLU A 18 -20.65 1.65 -5.71
C GLU A 18 -20.93 2.82 -4.75
N GLU A 19 -20.00 3.09 -3.82
CA GLU A 19 -20.10 4.20 -2.90
C GLU A 19 -20.01 5.57 -3.62
N ALA A 20 -19.06 5.73 -4.54
CA ALA A 20 -18.89 6.95 -5.32
C ALA A 20 -20.13 7.23 -6.20
N ASP A 21 -20.68 6.19 -6.82
CA ASP A 21 -21.89 6.30 -7.65
C ASP A 21 -23.11 6.66 -6.81
N ALA A 22 -23.31 6.00 -5.68
CA ALA A 22 -24.39 6.29 -4.74
C ALA A 22 -24.32 7.72 -4.18
N ALA A 23 -23.10 8.24 -3.99
CA ALA A 23 -22.85 9.62 -3.56
C ALA A 23 -23.04 10.66 -4.68
N GLY A 24 -23.27 10.23 -5.93
CA GLY A 24 -23.35 11.11 -7.09
C GLY A 24 -22.03 11.78 -7.45
N ALA A 25 -20.90 11.19 -7.06
CA ALA A 25 -19.59 11.70 -7.39
C ALA A 25 -19.25 11.49 -8.87
N ASP A 26 -18.39 12.37 -9.40
CA ASP A 26 -17.81 12.15 -10.73
C ASP A 26 -16.66 11.14 -10.63
N TRP A 27 -16.75 10.07 -11.43
CA TRP A 27 -15.75 9.02 -11.43
C TRP A 27 -15.62 8.30 -12.77
N THR A 28 -14.44 7.73 -13.00
CA THR A 28 -14.15 6.83 -14.13
C THR A 28 -13.37 5.62 -13.64
N LEU A 29 -13.55 4.47 -14.30
CA LEU A 29 -12.78 3.25 -14.08
C LEU A 29 -11.98 2.89 -15.33
N HIS A 30 -10.68 2.68 -15.18
CA HIS A 30 -9.81 2.05 -16.17
C HIS A 30 -9.46 0.65 -15.68
N TYR A 31 -10.02 -0.38 -16.34
CA TYR A 31 -9.83 -1.77 -15.93
C TYR A 31 -9.05 -2.55 -16.98
N GLY A 32 -7.81 -2.93 -16.61
CA GLY A 32 -6.91 -3.75 -17.41
C GLY A 32 -6.90 -5.22 -16.95
N GLY A 33 -6.69 -6.12 -17.89
CA GLY A 33 -6.55 -7.56 -17.63
C GLY A 33 -5.84 -8.25 -18.78
N ARG A 34 -5.37 -9.49 -18.59
CA ARG A 34 -4.65 -10.22 -19.64
C ARG A 34 -5.51 -10.49 -20.88
N GLY A 35 -6.77 -10.80 -20.66
CA GLY A 35 -7.75 -11.05 -21.70
C GLY A 35 -9.15 -11.05 -21.11
N ARG A 36 -10.12 -10.67 -21.90
CA ARG A 36 -11.53 -10.47 -21.49
C ARG A 36 -12.10 -11.69 -20.74
N ALA A 37 -11.79 -12.89 -21.16
CA ALA A 37 -12.28 -14.12 -20.54
C ALA A 37 -11.76 -14.34 -19.10
N SER A 38 -10.67 -13.68 -18.71
CA SER A 38 -10.07 -13.76 -17.37
C SER A 38 -10.38 -12.53 -16.51
N MET A 39 -11.11 -11.55 -17.04
CA MET A 39 -11.50 -10.34 -16.32
C MET A 39 -12.83 -10.58 -15.60
N ALA A 40 -12.81 -10.47 -14.30
CA ALA A 40 -13.98 -10.67 -13.46
C ALA A 40 -14.89 -9.42 -13.45
N PHE A 41 -16.18 -9.61 -13.18
CA PHE A 41 -17.17 -8.55 -12.98
C PHE A 41 -17.41 -7.63 -14.18
N THR A 42 -17.00 -8.04 -15.38
CA THR A 42 -17.19 -7.22 -16.59
C THR A 42 -18.67 -7.01 -16.92
N ASP A 43 -19.54 -7.99 -16.64
CA ASP A 43 -20.97 -7.90 -16.87
C ASP A 43 -21.63 -6.96 -15.86
N GLU A 44 -21.24 -7.04 -14.59
CA GLU A 44 -21.71 -6.14 -13.53
C GLU A 44 -21.33 -4.69 -13.79
N LEU A 45 -20.16 -4.47 -14.39
CA LEU A 45 -19.66 -3.14 -14.71
C LEU A 45 -20.36 -2.47 -15.91
N GLN A 46 -21.03 -3.26 -16.78
CA GLN A 46 -21.65 -2.73 -18.01
C GLN A 46 -22.73 -1.67 -17.75
N HIS A 47 -23.45 -1.74 -16.62
CA HIS A 47 -24.52 -0.78 -16.33
C HIS A 47 -24.00 0.66 -16.08
N TYR A 48 -22.71 0.83 -15.80
CA TYR A 48 -22.09 2.14 -15.63
C TYR A 48 -21.75 2.85 -16.97
N GLY A 49 -21.88 2.15 -18.09
CA GLY A 49 -21.72 2.72 -19.44
C GLY A 49 -20.31 3.28 -19.68
N ASP A 50 -20.25 4.48 -20.25
CA ASP A 50 -18.98 5.11 -20.68
C ASP A 50 -18.03 5.50 -19.55
N ARG A 51 -18.47 5.39 -18.29
CA ARG A 51 -17.59 5.61 -17.13
C ARG A 51 -16.62 4.45 -16.90
N VAL A 52 -16.84 3.31 -17.54
CA VAL A 52 -16.00 2.10 -17.39
C VAL A 52 -15.29 1.80 -18.70
N ILE A 53 -13.97 1.89 -18.68
CA ILE A 53 -13.09 1.59 -19.80
C ILE A 53 -12.39 0.25 -19.53
N ILE A 54 -12.84 -0.81 -20.24
CA ILE A 54 -12.27 -2.15 -20.13
C ILE A 54 -11.21 -2.33 -21.22
N THR A 55 -9.97 -2.63 -20.82
CA THR A 55 -8.81 -2.75 -21.71
C THR A 55 -8.19 -4.14 -21.57
N PRO A 56 -8.65 -5.17 -22.29
CA PRO A 56 -8.01 -6.47 -22.36
C PRO A 56 -6.68 -6.34 -23.09
N GLN A 57 -5.59 -6.82 -22.49
CA GLN A 57 -4.24 -6.65 -23.01
C GLN A 57 -4.02 -7.36 -24.36
N ASP A 58 -4.66 -8.51 -24.55
CA ASP A 58 -4.60 -9.29 -25.80
C ASP A 58 -5.34 -8.61 -26.98
N GLU A 59 -6.27 -7.70 -26.71
CA GLU A 59 -7.03 -6.94 -27.70
C GLU A 59 -6.50 -5.52 -27.90
N CYS A 60 -6.16 -4.83 -26.82
CA CYS A 60 -5.90 -3.38 -26.78
C CYS A 60 -4.49 -3.00 -26.32
N GLY A 61 -3.69 -3.96 -25.84
CA GLY A 61 -2.43 -3.66 -25.16
C GLY A 61 -2.62 -3.25 -23.69
N LEU A 62 -1.57 -2.68 -23.10
CA LEU A 62 -1.61 -2.19 -21.72
C LEU A 62 -2.43 -0.90 -21.61
N LEU A 63 -2.88 -0.58 -20.39
CA LEU A 63 -3.47 0.72 -20.07
C LEU A 63 -2.48 1.84 -20.44
N ASP A 64 -2.95 2.82 -21.20
CA ASP A 64 -2.16 4.01 -21.55
C ASP A 64 -2.20 5.03 -20.41
N LEU A 65 -1.41 4.76 -19.36
CA LEU A 65 -1.33 5.60 -18.18
C LEU A 65 -0.82 7.01 -18.52
N ALA A 66 0.03 7.13 -19.55
CA ALA A 66 0.56 8.42 -19.96
C ALA A 66 -0.56 9.35 -20.46
N THR A 67 -1.51 8.82 -21.23
CA THR A 67 -2.69 9.59 -21.68
C THR A 67 -3.70 9.80 -20.57
N ILE A 68 -3.97 8.78 -19.74
CA ILE A 68 -4.96 8.89 -18.64
C ILE A 68 -4.56 9.96 -17.64
N PHE A 69 -3.27 10.06 -17.31
CA PHE A 69 -2.73 10.95 -16.27
C PHE A 69 -1.90 12.13 -16.81
N ALA A 70 -2.03 12.44 -18.12
CA ALA A 70 -1.27 13.51 -18.77
C ALA A 70 -1.45 14.90 -18.10
N GLU A 71 -2.64 15.15 -17.56
CA GLU A 71 -2.99 16.43 -16.94
C GLU A 71 -3.28 16.25 -15.45
N PRO A 72 -2.41 16.77 -14.55
CA PRO A 72 -2.65 16.75 -13.10
C PRO A 72 -3.92 17.49 -12.72
N ARG A 73 -4.75 16.87 -11.87
CA ARG A 73 -6.02 17.43 -11.37
C ARG A 73 -5.96 17.59 -9.86
N ARG A 74 -6.22 18.79 -9.35
CA ARG A 74 -6.09 19.09 -7.91
C ARG A 74 -7.20 18.48 -7.04
N ASP A 75 -8.40 18.32 -7.63
CA ASP A 75 -9.60 17.86 -6.92
C ASP A 75 -9.95 16.41 -7.29
N THR A 76 -8.95 15.62 -7.67
CA THR A 76 -9.15 14.24 -8.10
C THR A 76 -8.25 13.31 -7.30
N LEU A 77 -8.86 12.28 -6.71
CA LEU A 77 -8.15 11.17 -6.08
C LEU A 77 -8.14 9.97 -7.02
N VAL A 78 -7.03 9.27 -7.02
CA VAL A 78 -6.79 8.05 -7.82
C VAL A 78 -6.69 6.86 -6.87
N TYR A 79 -7.58 5.88 -7.01
CA TYR A 79 -7.51 4.63 -6.27
C TYR A 79 -7.14 3.50 -7.22
N ALA A 80 -6.12 2.75 -6.87
CA ALA A 80 -5.61 1.70 -7.74
C ALA A 80 -5.31 0.40 -6.99
N CYS A 81 -5.68 -0.72 -7.63
CA CYS A 81 -5.30 -2.05 -7.18
C CYS A 81 -4.98 -2.96 -8.37
N GLY A 82 -3.90 -3.72 -8.26
CA GLY A 82 -3.47 -4.61 -9.34
C GLY A 82 -2.07 -5.17 -9.13
N PRO A 83 -1.50 -5.78 -10.17
CA PRO A 83 -0.15 -6.34 -10.10
C PRO A 83 0.90 -5.23 -9.93
N ALA A 84 2.01 -5.57 -9.26
CA ALA A 84 3.08 -4.62 -8.94
C ALA A 84 3.55 -3.77 -10.15
N PRO A 85 3.77 -4.32 -11.36
CA PRO A 85 4.18 -3.50 -12.50
C PRO A 85 3.17 -2.40 -12.89
N LEU A 86 1.87 -2.62 -12.68
CA LEU A 86 0.85 -1.58 -12.90
C LEU A 86 0.95 -0.49 -11.85
N LEU A 87 1.07 -0.87 -10.58
CA LEU A 87 1.13 0.08 -9.48
C LEU A 87 2.44 0.89 -9.52
N ASP A 88 3.56 0.26 -9.86
CA ASP A 88 4.85 0.95 -10.05
C ASP A 88 4.81 1.93 -11.23
N ALA A 89 4.10 1.58 -12.32
CA ALA A 89 3.89 2.49 -13.44
C ALA A 89 2.97 3.66 -13.09
N LEU A 90 1.99 3.46 -12.21
CA LEU A 90 1.14 4.54 -11.68
C LEU A 90 1.93 5.49 -10.78
N ASP A 91 2.82 4.98 -9.91
CA ASP A 91 3.72 5.80 -9.11
C ASP A 91 4.54 6.76 -9.99
N ILE A 92 5.00 6.29 -11.16
CA ILE A 92 5.72 7.11 -12.14
C ILE A 92 4.79 8.11 -12.85
N ALA A 93 3.63 7.66 -13.31
CA ALA A 93 2.70 8.48 -14.10
C ALA A 93 2.11 9.66 -13.28
N LEU A 94 1.97 9.48 -11.96
CA LEU A 94 1.41 10.48 -11.07
C LEU A 94 2.46 11.33 -10.33
N GLN A 95 3.75 11.26 -10.67
CA GLN A 95 4.79 12.08 -10.02
C GLN A 95 4.55 13.59 -10.07
N SER A 96 3.83 14.08 -11.11
CA SER A 96 3.47 15.49 -11.25
C SER A 96 2.12 15.86 -10.60
N TRP A 97 1.41 14.88 -10.06
CA TRP A 97 0.12 15.08 -9.41
C TRP A 97 0.31 15.57 -7.97
N PRO A 98 -0.74 16.16 -7.33
CA PRO A 98 -0.66 16.56 -5.94
C PRO A 98 -0.25 15.40 -5.03
N ALA A 99 0.53 15.68 -3.99
CA ALA A 99 0.86 14.72 -2.95
C ALA A 99 -0.43 14.14 -2.34
N GLY A 100 -0.46 12.83 -2.12
CA GLY A 100 -1.63 12.13 -1.63
C GLY A 100 -2.77 11.92 -2.64
N ALA A 101 -2.57 12.25 -3.92
CA ALA A 101 -3.58 11.98 -4.95
C ALA A 101 -3.73 10.49 -5.28
N LEU A 102 -2.65 9.71 -5.18
CA LEU A 102 -2.64 8.28 -5.47
C LEU A 102 -2.76 7.45 -4.19
N HIS A 103 -3.75 6.57 -4.16
CA HIS A 103 -3.96 5.55 -3.14
C HIS A 103 -3.88 4.18 -3.79
N THR A 104 -2.99 3.32 -3.30
CA THR A 104 -2.80 1.97 -3.87
C THR A 104 -3.04 0.90 -2.82
N GLU A 105 -3.73 -0.18 -3.23
CA GLU A 105 -3.77 -1.41 -2.46
C GLU A 105 -2.92 -2.47 -3.16
N ARG A 106 -1.99 -3.06 -2.43
CA ARG A 106 -1.08 -4.11 -2.93
C ARG A 106 -1.43 -5.45 -2.27
N PHE A 107 -1.60 -6.49 -3.08
CA PHE A 107 -1.80 -7.86 -2.59
C PHE A 107 -0.49 -8.61 -2.34
N ALA A 108 0.63 -8.03 -2.76
CA ALA A 108 1.95 -8.55 -2.50
C ALA A 108 2.86 -7.43 -1.98
N PRO A 109 3.82 -7.75 -1.09
CA PRO A 109 4.74 -6.78 -0.56
C PRO A 109 5.61 -6.16 -1.67
N LYS A 110 6.01 -4.91 -1.48
CA LYS A 110 7.03 -4.29 -2.34
C LYS A 110 8.34 -5.07 -2.21
N THR A 111 9.04 -5.25 -3.32
CA THR A 111 10.41 -5.76 -3.26
C THR A 111 11.31 -4.68 -2.69
N ILE A 112 11.85 -4.93 -1.50
CA ILE A 112 12.77 -4.01 -0.84
C ILE A 112 14.19 -4.40 -1.23
N VAL A 113 14.92 -3.46 -1.81
CA VAL A 113 16.37 -3.59 -2.01
C VAL A 113 17.03 -2.90 -0.83
N LEU A 114 17.72 -3.66 0.01
CA LEU A 114 18.46 -3.10 1.14
C LEU A 114 19.80 -2.57 0.62
N ASP A 115 20.04 -1.28 0.82
CA ASP A 115 21.34 -0.65 0.49
C ASP A 115 22.44 -1.12 1.46
N GLU A 116 22.05 -1.45 2.69
CA GLU A 116 22.95 -1.91 3.75
C GLU A 116 22.34 -3.12 4.48
N PRO A 117 23.18 -4.01 5.03
CA PRO A 117 22.68 -5.17 5.77
C PRO A 117 21.99 -4.75 7.05
N ASP A 118 21.01 -5.54 7.48
CA ASP A 118 20.34 -5.38 8.76
C ASP A 118 21.36 -5.38 9.91
N VAL A 119 21.14 -4.48 10.86
CA VAL A 119 21.88 -4.40 12.11
C VAL A 119 20.97 -4.68 13.29
N GLU A 120 21.57 -5.16 14.39
CA GLU A 120 20.87 -5.32 15.66
C GLU A 120 20.55 -3.95 16.27
N PHE A 121 19.38 -3.83 16.90
CA PHE A 121 18.95 -2.65 17.67
C PHE A 121 18.08 -3.06 18.86
N GLU A 122 17.79 -2.13 19.77
CA GLU A 122 16.88 -2.36 20.88
C GLU A 122 15.45 -1.87 20.57
N VAL A 123 14.45 -2.61 21.03
CA VAL A 123 13.07 -2.15 21.09
C VAL A 123 12.60 -2.09 22.54
N GLU A 124 11.93 -1.01 22.91
CA GLU A 124 11.18 -0.88 24.16
C GLU A 124 9.69 -0.90 23.84
N PHE A 125 8.96 -1.79 24.47
CA PHE A 125 7.51 -1.86 24.49
C PHE A 125 7.02 -1.12 25.74
N ALA A 126 6.61 0.15 25.58
CA ALA A 126 6.44 1.07 26.71
C ALA A 126 5.29 0.68 27.65
N GLU A 127 4.19 0.10 27.14
CA GLU A 127 3.06 -0.33 27.96
C GLU A 127 3.40 -1.54 28.83
N SER A 128 4.18 -2.47 28.29
CA SER A 128 4.62 -3.68 29.00
C SER A 128 5.91 -3.45 29.83
N GLY A 129 6.64 -2.36 29.57
CA GLY A 129 7.94 -2.07 30.20
C GLY A 129 9.05 -3.01 29.78
N ILE A 130 8.88 -3.76 28.69
CA ILE A 130 9.84 -4.75 28.21
C ILE A 130 10.81 -4.07 27.23
N VAL A 131 12.11 -4.30 27.45
CA VAL A 131 13.19 -3.91 26.53
C VAL A 131 13.84 -5.18 26.02
N ALA A 132 13.97 -5.30 24.70
CA ALA A 132 14.52 -6.48 24.05
C ALA A 132 15.40 -6.12 22.86
N SER A 133 16.40 -6.97 22.56
CA SER A 133 17.19 -6.86 21.34
C SER A 133 16.44 -7.44 20.15
N VAL A 134 16.53 -6.74 19.01
CA VAL A 134 16.02 -7.17 17.71
C VAL A 134 17.21 -7.53 16.81
N PRO A 135 17.59 -8.81 16.71
CA PRO A 135 18.70 -9.25 15.88
C PRO A 135 18.48 -8.94 14.40
N ALA A 136 19.56 -8.88 13.63
CA ALA A 136 19.48 -8.82 12.18
C ALA A 136 18.59 -9.93 11.61
N GLY A 137 17.74 -9.59 10.65
CA GLY A 137 16.81 -10.54 10.00
C GLY A 137 15.63 -11.02 10.85
N THR A 138 15.47 -10.47 12.08
CA THR A 138 14.31 -10.76 12.94
C THR A 138 13.39 -9.56 12.97
N SER A 139 12.06 -9.78 12.87
CA SER A 139 11.09 -8.70 12.98
C SER A 139 10.87 -8.25 14.43
N ILE A 140 10.43 -6.99 14.61
CA ILE A 140 10.01 -6.51 15.94
C ILE A 140 8.81 -7.31 16.44
N LEU A 141 7.89 -7.69 15.55
CA LEU A 141 6.74 -8.54 15.86
C LEU A 141 7.17 -9.88 16.47
N ASP A 142 8.14 -10.58 15.85
CA ASP A 142 8.63 -11.86 16.39
C ASP A 142 9.28 -11.68 17.77
N VAL A 143 9.96 -10.55 18.00
CA VAL A 143 10.54 -10.23 19.30
C VAL A 143 9.45 -9.94 20.33
N ALA A 144 8.39 -9.20 19.96
CA ALA A 144 7.24 -8.97 20.81
C ALA A 144 6.57 -10.30 21.24
N GLU A 145 6.25 -11.15 20.25
CA GLU A 145 5.63 -12.46 20.48
C GLU A 145 6.49 -13.33 21.45
N ARG A 146 7.82 -13.39 21.24
CA ARG A 146 8.74 -14.17 22.10
C ARG A 146 8.85 -13.65 23.53
N ASN A 147 8.61 -12.35 23.74
CA ASN A 147 8.67 -11.73 25.07
C ASN A 147 7.28 -11.57 25.72
N GLY A 148 6.22 -12.15 25.11
CA GLY A 148 4.88 -12.13 25.68
C GLY A 148 4.18 -10.76 25.53
N VAL A 149 4.68 -9.88 24.68
CA VAL A 149 4.02 -8.63 24.33
C VAL A 149 2.92 -8.94 23.31
N THR A 150 1.69 -8.53 23.61
CA THR A 150 0.55 -8.74 22.72
C THR A 150 0.58 -7.71 21.59
N ALA A 151 0.75 -8.18 20.36
CA ALA A 151 0.67 -7.35 19.16
C ALA A 151 -0.28 -8.01 18.15
N LEU A 152 -1.15 -7.19 17.55
CA LEU A 152 -2.03 -7.68 16.48
C LEU A 152 -1.20 -7.95 15.22
N SER A 153 -1.50 -9.04 14.53
CA SER A 153 -0.83 -9.36 13.27
C SER A 153 -1.73 -10.21 12.38
N SER A 154 -1.50 -10.14 11.05
CA SER A 154 -2.21 -10.95 10.06
C SER A 154 -1.27 -11.39 8.95
N CYS A 155 -0.98 -10.55 7.94
CA CYS A 155 -0.20 -10.96 6.77
C CYS A 155 1.28 -11.25 7.07
N LYS A 156 1.89 -10.59 8.06
CA LYS A 156 3.32 -10.60 8.37
C LYS A 156 4.25 -10.18 7.20
N GLU A 157 3.70 -9.49 6.22
CA GLU A 157 4.37 -9.08 4.97
C GLU A 157 4.28 -7.55 4.70
N GLY A 158 3.74 -6.78 5.66
CA GLY A 158 3.64 -5.31 5.54
C GLY A 158 2.59 -4.83 4.54
N THR A 159 1.53 -5.62 4.28
CA THR A 159 0.50 -5.30 3.27
C THR A 159 -0.90 -5.08 3.84
N CYS A 160 -1.16 -5.35 5.13
CA CYS A 160 -2.51 -5.33 5.68
C CYS A 160 -2.76 -4.29 6.79
N GLY A 161 -1.74 -3.64 7.33
CA GLY A 161 -1.87 -2.66 8.40
C GLY A 161 -2.14 -3.20 9.80
N THR A 162 -2.48 -4.49 9.96
CA THR A 162 -2.91 -5.04 11.26
C THR A 162 -1.87 -4.89 12.37
N CYS A 163 -0.59 -4.88 12.02
CA CYS A 163 0.53 -4.74 12.97
C CYS A 163 1.05 -3.30 13.10
N GLU A 164 0.28 -2.32 12.65
CA GLU A 164 0.64 -0.92 12.82
C GLU A 164 0.75 -0.58 14.31
N THR A 165 1.89 -0.05 14.70
CA THR A 165 2.19 0.30 16.09
C THR A 165 2.73 1.71 16.16
N ARG A 166 2.22 2.49 17.12
CA ARG A 166 2.65 3.87 17.33
C ARG A 166 4.08 3.93 17.86
N MET A 167 4.85 4.83 17.29
CA MET A 167 6.20 5.14 17.75
C MET A 167 6.17 6.28 18.75
N ILE A 168 6.79 6.07 19.93
CA ILE A 168 7.00 7.10 20.94
C ILE A 168 8.31 7.82 20.68
N SER A 169 9.35 7.06 20.30
CA SER A 169 10.65 7.62 19.92
C SER A 169 11.46 6.67 19.04
N GLY A 170 12.47 7.21 18.40
CA GLY A 170 13.33 6.51 17.45
C GLY A 170 13.04 6.92 16.01
N SER A 171 13.68 6.26 15.04
CA SER A 171 13.47 6.46 13.61
C SER A 171 13.35 5.10 12.95
N ALA A 172 12.31 4.93 12.13
CA ALA A 172 12.03 3.69 11.43
C ALA A 172 12.63 3.67 10.02
N ASP A 173 13.12 2.51 9.63
CA ASP A 173 13.30 2.09 8.25
C ASP A 173 12.00 1.40 7.81
N HIS A 174 11.14 2.17 7.14
CA HIS A 174 9.82 1.72 6.71
C HIS A 174 9.93 0.76 5.52
N ARG A 175 9.45 -0.47 5.71
CA ARG A 175 9.51 -1.56 4.73
C ARG A 175 8.14 -2.06 4.31
N ASP A 176 7.11 -1.39 4.74
CA ASP A 176 5.72 -1.72 4.41
C ASP A 176 5.30 -1.15 3.05
N SER A 177 4.15 -1.63 2.58
CA SER A 177 3.52 -1.20 1.34
C SER A 177 2.25 -0.38 1.57
N ILE A 178 2.05 0.13 2.80
CA ILE A 178 0.81 0.77 3.24
C ILE A 178 1.00 2.26 3.49
N LEU A 179 1.98 2.62 4.31
CA LEU A 179 2.20 4.02 4.67
C LEU A 179 2.63 4.81 3.43
N THR A 180 2.01 5.97 3.25
CA THR A 180 2.41 6.94 2.23
C THR A 180 3.79 7.52 2.55
N PRO A 181 4.50 8.11 1.58
CA PRO A 181 5.77 8.77 1.84
C PRO A 181 5.69 9.83 2.95
N GLU A 182 4.60 10.59 3.00
CA GLU A 182 4.36 11.63 4.02
C GLU A 182 4.16 11.01 5.41
N GLU A 183 3.47 9.88 5.52
CA GLU A 183 3.31 9.14 6.77
C GLU A 183 4.62 8.52 7.24
N GLN A 184 5.41 7.97 6.32
CA GLN A 184 6.75 7.45 6.61
C GLN A 184 7.69 8.56 7.09
N GLU A 185 7.68 9.73 6.43
CA GLU A 185 8.46 10.89 6.85
C GLU A 185 8.02 11.41 8.23
N ALA A 186 6.72 11.40 8.50
CA ALA A 186 6.17 11.79 9.80
C ALA A 186 6.60 10.86 10.94
N ASN A 187 6.98 9.61 10.64
CA ASN A 187 7.58 8.63 11.57
C ASN A 187 6.79 8.45 12.88
N ARG A 188 5.43 8.44 12.78
CA ARG A 188 4.54 8.34 13.94
C ARG A 188 4.15 6.92 14.27
N THR A 189 4.09 6.07 13.26
CA THR A 189 3.72 4.66 13.36
C THR A 189 4.65 3.82 12.48
N MET A 190 4.69 2.52 12.70
CA MET A 190 5.42 1.59 11.85
C MET A 190 4.73 0.22 11.81
N MET A 191 4.94 -0.51 10.72
CA MET A 191 4.49 -1.91 10.61
C MET A 191 5.55 -2.84 11.19
N ILE A 192 5.38 -3.25 12.45
CA ILE A 192 6.39 -3.99 13.21
C ILE A 192 6.71 -5.39 12.67
N CYS A 193 5.92 -5.91 11.72
CA CYS A 193 6.19 -7.20 11.08
C CYS A 193 7.32 -7.13 10.04
N VAL A 194 7.61 -5.95 9.45
CA VAL A 194 8.62 -5.80 8.39
C VAL A 194 9.58 -4.64 8.61
N SER A 195 9.10 -3.52 9.17
CA SER A 195 9.91 -2.32 9.39
C SER A 195 10.88 -2.49 10.56
N ARG A 196 12.00 -1.78 10.53
CA ARG A 196 13.09 -1.89 11.49
C ARG A 196 13.53 -0.51 11.97
N ALA A 197 14.53 -0.45 12.84
CA ALA A 197 15.20 0.81 13.14
C ALA A 197 15.98 1.30 11.90
N ALA A 198 15.88 2.59 11.62
CA ALA A 198 16.71 3.23 10.61
C ALA A 198 18.20 3.12 10.98
N HIS A 199 19.06 3.15 9.95
CA HIS A 199 20.50 3.04 10.16
C HIS A 199 21.01 4.12 11.13
N GLY A 200 21.78 3.70 12.14
CA GLY A 200 22.25 4.59 13.21
C GLY A 200 21.24 4.84 14.35
N CYS A 201 19.99 4.39 14.23
CA CYS A 201 19.02 4.40 15.32
C CYS A 201 19.20 3.13 16.17
N GLY A 202 19.86 3.26 17.31
CA GLY A 202 20.13 2.12 18.20
C GLY A 202 18.93 1.63 19.00
N ARG A 203 17.83 2.41 19.08
CA ARG A 203 16.65 2.07 19.89
C ARG A 203 15.39 2.70 19.34
N ILE A 204 14.31 1.90 19.34
CA ILE A 204 12.94 2.34 19.06
C ILE A 204 12.09 2.13 20.32
N VAL A 205 11.20 3.08 20.64
CA VAL A 205 10.20 2.95 21.72
C VAL A 205 8.82 2.93 21.08
N LEU A 206 8.05 1.87 21.35
CA LEU A 206 6.72 1.61 20.81
C LEU A 206 5.67 1.67 21.93
N GLU A 207 4.45 2.10 21.57
CA GLU A 207 3.27 2.03 22.40
C GLU A 207 2.66 0.62 22.28
N ALA A 208 3.19 -0.34 23.07
CA ALA A 208 2.76 -1.74 23.10
C ALA A 208 3.14 -2.42 24.44
#